data_a4cb8b59708f562baf4424ff5df79530
#
_entry.id   a4cb8b59708f562baf4424ff5df79530
#
_cell.length_a   1.000
_cell.length_b   1.000
_cell.length_c   1.000
_cell.angle_alpha   90.00
_cell.angle_beta   90.00
_cell.angle_gamma   90.00
#
_symmetry.space_group_name_H-M   'P 1'
#
loop_
_entity.id
_entity.type
_entity.pdbx_description
1 polymer ?
#
loop_
_entity_poly.entity_id
_entity_poly.type
_entity_poly.pdbx_seq_one_letter_code
_entity_poly.pdbx_strand_id
1 'polypeptide(L)'
;MPQRVLSAELPAHVGETVLLRGWVHRRRTLKNVSFLIVRDRAGLAQVVTQSPHSATDRLLPQPVDTPEESAVAVVGTVVANPAAPSGVEVVKPTVDALAAAATPPFELFRPELTAGLATQLDTAPLAYRHPGRRKALETAA
;
A
#
# COMPACT_ATOMS: atom_id res chain seq x y z
N MET A 1 -15.66 6.82 -14.90
CA MET A 1 -15.05 6.67 -13.57
C MET A 1 -14.34 5.32 -13.49
N PRO A 2 -13.11 5.26 -12.99
CA PRO A 2 -12.45 3.98 -12.80
C PRO A 2 -13.22 3.09 -11.83
N GLN A 3 -13.31 1.81 -12.15
CA GLN A 3 -13.98 0.85 -11.28
C GLN A 3 -13.12 0.60 -10.03
N ARG A 4 -13.76 0.60 -8.86
CA ARG A 4 -13.10 0.19 -7.62
C ARG A 4 -12.88 -1.31 -7.62
N VAL A 5 -11.64 -1.74 -7.38
CA VAL A 5 -11.25 -3.14 -7.29
C VAL A 5 -10.46 -3.39 -6.01
N LEU A 6 -10.43 -4.63 -5.57
CA LEU A 6 -9.56 -5.06 -4.48
C LEU A 6 -8.21 -5.53 -5.03
N SER A 7 -7.19 -5.54 -4.18
CA SER A 7 -5.85 -5.97 -4.58
C SER A 7 -5.81 -7.36 -5.19
N ALA A 8 -6.61 -8.29 -4.68
CA ALA A 8 -6.70 -9.66 -5.21
C ALA A 8 -7.37 -9.74 -6.58
N GLU A 9 -8.12 -8.72 -6.99
CA GLU A 9 -8.81 -8.66 -8.28
C GLU A 9 -7.95 -8.07 -9.40
N LEU A 10 -6.84 -7.43 -9.06
CA LEU A 10 -5.98 -6.75 -10.05
C LEU A 10 -5.55 -7.64 -11.22
N PRO A 11 -5.17 -8.91 -11.03
CA PRO A 11 -4.78 -9.77 -12.17
C PRO A 11 -5.87 -9.92 -13.24
N ALA A 12 -7.14 -9.75 -12.89
CA ALA A 12 -8.26 -9.79 -13.84
C ALA A 12 -8.46 -8.48 -14.61
N HIS A 13 -7.75 -7.40 -14.21
CA HIS A 13 -7.92 -6.05 -14.76
C HIS A 13 -6.67 -5.52 -15.46
N VAL A 14 -5.77 -6.39 -15.89
CA VAL A 14 -4.54 -5.97 -16.61
C VAL A 14 -4.90 -5.17 -17.86
N GLY A 15 -4.27 -4.01 -18.02
CA GLY A 15 -4.54 -3.07 -19.10
C GLY A 15 -5.66 -2.06 -18.81
N GLU A 16 -6.36 -2.21 -17.70
CA GLU A 16 -7.46 -1.31 -17.31
C GLU A 16 -7.01 -0.27 -16.29
N THR A 17 -7.70 0.86 -16.28
CA THR A 17 -7.55 1.88 -15.23
C THR A 17 -8.52 1.55 -14.10
N VAL A 18 -7.99 1.44 -12.88
CA VAL A 18 -8.76 1.03 -11.71
C VAL A 18 -8.59 2.00 -10.55
N LEU A 19 -9.50 1.92 -9.58
CA LEU A 19 -9.44 2.64 -8.31
C LEU A 19 -9.18 1.63 -7.19
N LEU A 20 -8.06 1.86 -6.46
CA LEU A 20 -7.75 1.15 -5.22
C LEU A 20 -8.01 2.06 -4.03
N ARG A 21 -8.52 1.51 -2.96
CA ARG A 21 -8.63 2.19 -1.66
C ARG A 21 -8.09 1.28 -0.57
N GLY A 22 -7.25 1.84 0.27
CA GLY A 22 -6.65 1.08 1.36
C GLY A 22 -5.73 1.95 2.20
N TRP A 23 -4.75 1.30 2.80
CA TRP A 23 -3.77 1.95 3.67
C TRP A 23 -2.37 1.78 3.09
N VAL A 24 -1.51 2.77 3.33
CA VAL A 24 -0.08 2.67 2.99
C VAL A 24 0.57 1.64 3.89
N HIS A 25 0.90 0.48 3.35
CA HIS A 25 1.57 -0.59 4.08
C HIS A 25 3.08 -0.36 4.15
N ARG A 26 3.67 0.08 3.04
CA ARG A 26 5.09 0.39 2.91
C ARG A 26 5.29 1.40 1.79
N ARG A 27 6.28 2.25 1.96
CA ARG A 27 6.78 3.11 0.90
C ARG A 27 8.29 2.89 0.74
N ARG A 28 8.74 2.93 -0.50
CA ARG A 28 10.15 2.71 -0.83
C ARG A 28 10.55 3.61 -1.98
N THR A 29 11.63 4.36 -1.84
CA THR A 29 12.16 5.20 -2.89
C THR A 29 13.50 4.64 -3.37
N LEU A 30 13.58 4.38 -4.67
CA LEU A 30 14.81 4.06 -5.38
C LEU A 30 15.21 5.26 -6.26
N LYS A 31 16.38 5.20 -6.86
CA LYS A 31 16.96 6.35 -7.58
C LYS A 31 16.01 6.97 -8.63
N ASN A 32 15.35 6.15 -9.43
CA ASN A 32 14.50 6.60 -10.54
C ASN A 32 13.05 6.16 -10.41
N VAL A 33 12.71 5.42 -9.33
CA VAL A 33 11.40 4.79 -9.15
C VAL A 33 11.04 4.81 -7.68
N SER A 34 9.79 5.09 -7.40
CA SER A 34 9.24 4.98 -6.05
C SER A 34 8.10 3.97 -6.02
N PHE A 35 8.05 3.20 -4.95
CA PHE A 35 7.05 2.17 -4.74
C PHE A 35 6.18 2.52 -3.54
N LEU A 36 4.88 2.32 -3.71
CA LEU A 36 3.89 2.42 -2.65
C LEU A 36 3.15 1.09 -2.57
N ILE A 37 3.25 0.40 -1.46
CA ILE A 37 2.47 -0.82 -1.24
C ILE A 37 1.20 -0.44 -0.49
N VAL A 38 0.08 -0.66 -1.12
CA VAL A 38 -1.25 -0.39 -0.58
C VAL A 38 -1.85 -1.70 -0.06
N ARG A 39 -2.31 -1.68 1.17
CA ARG A 39 -2.99 -2.81 1.80
C ARG A 39 -4.50 -2.56 1.82
N ASP A 40 -5.25 -3.53 1.38
CA ASP A 40 -6.69 -3.58 1.57
C ASP A 40 -7.11 -4.89 2.25
N ARG A 41 -8.39 -5.12 2.39
CA ARG A 41 -8.90 -6.35 3.02
C ARG A 41 -8.53 -7.63 2.28
N ALA A 42 -8.19 -7.55 1.00
CA ALA A 42 -7.89 -8.72 0.17
C ALA A 42 -6.40 -9.03 0.10
N GLY A 43 -5.52 -8.06 0.41
CA GLY A 43 -4.08 -8.26 0.36
C GLY A 43 -3.31 -6.99 0.09
N LEU A 44 -2.23 -7.11 -0.67
CA LEU A 44 -1.30 -6.03 -0.98
C LEU A 44 -1.30 -5.74 -2.49
N ALA A 45 -1.18 -4.47 -2.84
CA ALA A 45 -1.02 -4.02 -4.22
C ALA A 45 0.22 -3.12 -4.34
N GLN A 46 1.03 -3.36 -5.35
CA GLN A 46 2.19 -2.53 -5.64
C GLN A 46 1.80 -1.41 -6.58
N VAL A 47 2.08 -0.18 -6.19
CA VAL A 47 1.89 1.03 -6.98
C VAL A 47 3.26 1.60 -7.29
N VAL A 48 3.54 1.83 -8.58
CA VAL A 48 4.84 2.31 -9.04
C VAL A 48 4.69 3.71 -9.62
N THR A 49 5.50 4.63 -9.14
CA THR A 49 5.60 5.98 -9.67
C THR A 49 7.03 6.28 -10.07
N GLN A 50 7.22 6.99 -11.16
CA GLN A 50 8.55 7.44 -11.56
C GLN A 50 8.97 8.62 -10.68
N SER A 51 10.25 8.71 -10.40
CA SER A 51 10.80 9.86 -9.69
C SER A 51 10.58 11.14 -10.49
N PRO A 52 10.29 12.26 -9.82
CA PRO A 52 10.06 13.52 -10.52
C PRO A 52 11.30 13.94 -11.32
N HIS A 53 11.06 14.31 -12.56
CA HIS A 53 12.12 14.70 -13.49
C HIS A 53 12.39 16.21 -13.48
N SER A 54 11.48 17.01 -12.92
CA SER A 54 11.61 18.47 -12.87
C SER A 54 11.47 19.02 -11.46
N ALA A 55 11.98 20.23 -11.27
CA ALA A 55 11.82 20.94 -10.01
C ALA A 55 10.34 21.22 -9.68
N THR A 56 9.52 21.45 -10.71
CA THR A 56 8.08 21.67 -10.56
C THR A 56 7.38 20.43 -10.06
N ASP A 57 7.76 19.25 -10.58
CA ASP A 57 7.18 17.98 -10.14
C ASP A 57 7.52 17.68 -8.66
N ARG A 58 8.68 18.14 -8.21
CA ARG A 58 9.11 17.98 -6.81
C ARG A 58 8.33 18.83 -5.82
N LEU A 59 7.70 19.90 -6.28
CA LEU A 59 6.86 20.76 -5.45
C LEU A 59 5.47 20.19 -5.22
N LEU A 60 5.05 19.22 -6.03
CA LEU A 60 3.77 18.54 -5.86
C LEU A 60 3.92 17.45 -4.80
N PRO A 61 2.85 17.19 -4.01
CA PRO A 61 2.86 16.06 -3.09
C PRO A 61 3.13 14.76 -3.86
N GLN A 62 4.15 14.03 -3.45
CA GLN A 62 4.49 12.75 -4.05
C GLN A 62 3.77 11.60 -3.34
N PRO A 63 3.37 10.56 -4.05
CA PRO A 63 2.72 9.39 -3.42
C PRO A 63 3.55 8.80 -2.28
N VAL A 64 4.87 8.85 -2.41
CA VAL A 64 5.79 8.31 -1.41
C VAL A 64 5.92 9.17 -0.15
N ASP A 65 5.42 10.41 -0.16
CA ASP A 65 5.46 11.28 1.01
C ASP A 65 4.32 10.97 2.00
N THR A 66 3.37 10.13 1.61
CA THR A 66 2.27 9.72 2.48
C THR A 66 2.77 8.77 3.55
N PRO A 67 2.58 9.07 4.85
CA PRO A 67 3.03 8.19 5.92
C PRO A 67 2.42 6.80 5.86
N GLU A 68 3.15 5.80 6.35
CA GLU A 68 2.60 4.46 6.52
C GLU A 68 1.34 4.48 7.40
N GLU A 69 0.40 3.59 7.12
CA GLU A 69 -0.93 3.50 7.74
C GLU A 69 -1.89 4.66 7.41
N SER A 70 -1.51 5.57 6.54
CA SER A 70 -2.45 6.56 6.00
C SER A 70 -3.46 5.90 5.07
N ALA A 71 -4.71 6.35 5.13
CA ALA A 71 -5.73 5.92 4.18
C ALA A 71 -5.57 6.66 2.84
N VAL A 72 -5.56 5.91 1.75
CA VAL A 72 -5.34 6.45 0.40
C VAL A 72 -6.32 5.91 -0.62
N ALA A 73 -6.56 6.71 -1.65
CA ALA A 73 -7.22 6.29 -2.88
C ALA A 73 -6.24 6.43 -4.03
N VAL A 74 -6.07 5.38 -4.82
CA VAL A 74 -5.12 5.34 -5.94
C VAL A 74 -5.87 5.00 -7.22
N VAL A 75 -5.72 5.85 -8.23
CA VAL A 75 -6.21 5.59 -9.59
C VAL A 75 -5.01 5.37 -10.49
N GLY A 76 -4.99 4.26 -11.20
CA GLY A 76 -3.88 3.97 -12.12
C GLY A 76 -4.18 2.80 -13.03
N THR A 77 -3.24 2.50 -13.91
CA THR A 77 -3.36 1.43 -14.91
C THR A 77 -2.67 0.17 -14.41
N VAL A 78 -3.33 -0.98 -14.50
CA VAL A 78 -2.80 -2.28 -14.11
C VAL A 78 -1.94 -2.85 -15.22
N VAL A 79 -0.72 -3.26 -14.88
CA VAL A 79 0.21 -3.94 -15.80
C VAL A 79 0.76 -5.21 -15.16
N ALA A 80 1.10 -6.19 -15.98
CA ALA A 80 1.70 -7.42 -15.50
C ALA A 80 3.15 -7.18 -15.04
N ASN A 81 3.49 -7.68 -13.84
CA ASN A 81 4.85 -7.71 -13.31
C ASN A 81 5.02 -8.91 -12.39
N PRO A 82 5.69 -9.99 -12.83
CA PRO A 82 5.87 -11.20 -12.03
C PRO A 82 6.59 -10.97 -10.70
N ALA A 83 7.40 -9.91 -10.58
CA ALA A 83 8.09 -9.55 -9.34
C ALA A 83 7.20 -8.85 -8.31
N ALA A 84 6.02 -8.39 -8.71
CA ALA A 84 5.09 -7.73 -7.80
C ALA A 84 4.32 -8.74 -6.94
N PRO A 85 3.77 -8.32 -5.76
CA PRO A 85 3.10 -9.22 -4.82
C PRO A 85 1.98 -10.08 -5.41
N SER A 86 1.20 -9.53 -6.34
CA SER A 86 0.08 -10.23 -6.98
C SER A 86 0.37 -10.61 -8.44
N GLY A 87 1.61 -10.49 -8.89
CA GLY A 87 1.99 -10.67 -10.29
C GLY A 87 1.60 -9.50 -11.19
N VAL A 88 1.08 -8.43 -10.63
CA VAL A 88 0.68 -7.20 -11.32
C VAL A 88 1.03 -5.98 -10.47
N GLU A 89 1.13 -4.83 -11.13
CA GLU A 89 1.35 -3.56 -10.46
C GLU A 89 0.49 -2.46 -11.07
N VAL A 90 0.33 -1.35 -10.36
CA VAL A 90 -0.39 -0.18 -10.84
C VAL A 90 0.63 0.90 -11.20
N VAL A 91 0.57 1.38 -12.44
CA VAL A 91 1.47 2.41 -12.97
C VAL A 91 0.71 3.70 -13.26
N LYS A 92 1.45 4.79 -13.43
CA LYS A 92 0.90 6.14 -13.67
C LYS A 92 -0.18 6.50 -12.65
N PRO A 93 0.10 6.37 -11.36
CA PRO A 93 -0.91 6.56 -10.33
C PRO A 93 -1.21 8.03 -10.08
N THR A 94 -2.47 8.30 -9.74
CA THR A 94 -2.88 9.49 -9.01
C THR A 94 -3.26 9.05 -7.60
N VAL A 95 -2.60 9.60 -6.59
CA VAL A 95 -2.78 9.20 -5.19
C VAL A 95 -3.37 10.34 -4.40
N ASP A 96 -4.52 10.08 -3.76
CA ASP A 96 -5.16 11.01 -2.84
C ASP A 96 -5.07 10.47 -1.42
N ALA A 97 -4.47 11.24 -0.52
CA ALA A 97 -4.47 10.92 0.90
C ALA A 97 -5.85 11.26 1.48
N LEU A 98 -6.59 10.23 1.89
CA LEU A 98 -7.93 10.38 2.49
C LEU A 98 -7.84 10.74 3.97
N ALA A 99 -6.85 10.17 4.68
CA ALA A 99 -6.55 10.47 6.06
C ALA A 99 -5.06 10.19 6.32
N ALA A 100 -4.31 11.22 6.72
CA ALA A 100 -2.90 11.05 7.07
C ALA A 100 -2.77 10.43 8.46
N ALA A 101 -1.89 9.44 8.60
CA ALA A 101 -1.60 8.80 9.87
C ALA A 101 -0.34 9.38 10.51
N ALA A 102 -0.23 9.28 11.83
CA ALA A 102 1.04 9.43 12.53
C ALA A 102 1.92 8.20 12.27
N THR A 103 3.24 8.34 12.46
CA THR A 103 4.16 7.20 12.32
C THR A 103 3.76 6.08 13.27
N PRO A 104 3.54 4.84 12.78
CA PRO A 104 3.20 3.72 13.64
C PRO A 104 4.31 3.39 14.64
N PRO A 105 3.98 2.79 15.79
CA PRO A 105 4.99 2.41 16.79
C PRO A 105 5.87 1.24 16.35
N PHE A 106 5.49 0.51 15.31
CA PHE A 106 6.26 -0.58 14.72
C PHE A 106 5.90 -0.78 13.24
N GLU A 107 6.78 -1.45 12.52
CA GLU A 107 6.60 -1.69 11.09
C GLU A 107 5.69 -2.92 10.85
N LEU A 108 4.64 -2.75 10.03
CA LEU A 108 3.72 -3.81 9.65
C LEU A 108 4.12 -4.54 8.36
N PHE A 109 5.04 -3.99 7.59
CA PHE A 109 5.44 -4.58 6.30
C PHE A 109 6.41 -5.75 6.44
N ARG A 110 7.03 -5.95 7.59
CA ARG A 110 7.95 -7.07 7.81
C ARG A 110 7.18 -8.38 7.95
N PRO A 111 7.76 -9.50 7.50
CA PRO A 111 7.12 -10.82 7.63
C PRO A 111 6.75 -11.18 9.06
N GLU A 112 7.55 -10.75 10.03
CA GLU A 112 7.33 -10.96 11.45
C GLU A 112 7.22 -9.64 12.20
N LEU A 113 6.31 -9.58 13.18
CA LEU A 113 6.24 -8.43 14.08
C LEU A 113 7.44 -8.47 15.04
N THR A 114 8.23 -7.38 15.02
CA THR A 114 9.39 -7.24 15.89
C THR A 114 9.04 -6.62 17.24
N ALA A 115 7.86 -6.04 17.37
CA ALA A 115 7.39 -5.43 18.61
C ALA A 115 7.14 -6.49 19.69
N GLY A 116 7.49 -6.18 20.95
CA GLY A 116 7.19 -7.03 22.08
C GLY A 116 5.68 -7.20 22.30
N LEU A 117 5.30 -8.25 23.02
CA LEU A 117 3.89 -8.57 23.26
C LEU A 117 3.12 -7.42 23.94
N ALA A 118 3.74 -6.74 24.91
CA ALA A 118 3.11 -5.59 25.58
C ALA A 118 2.74 -4.48 24.59
N THR A 119 3.66 -4.12 23.67
CA THR A 119 3.40 -3.14 22.63
C THR A 119 2.31 -3.61 21.67
N GLN A 120 2.30 -4.88 21.29
CA GLN A 120 1.26 -5.46 20.44
C GLN A 120 -0.11 -5.40 21.11
N LEU A 121 -0.19 -5.68 22.40
CA LEU A 121 -1.45 -5.63 23.15
C LEU A 121 -1.95 -4.20 23.35
N ASP A 122 -1.06 -3.26 23.68
CA ASP A 122 -1.41 -1.85 23.84
C ASP A 122 -1.89 -1.21 22.54
N THR A 123 -1.39 -1.69 21.40
CA THR A 123 -1.76 -1.22 20.06
C THR A 123 -2.43 -2.33 19.25
N ALA A 124 -3.28 -3.15 19.89
CA ALA A 124 -3.90 -4.31 19.25
C ALA A 124 -4.61 -3.99 17.91
N PRO A 125 -5.38 -2.90 17.77
CA PRO A 125 -5.98 -2.56 16.48
C PRO A 125 -4.96 -2.42 15.35
N LEU A 126 -3.77 -1.91 15.63
CA LEU A 126 -2.68 -1.80 14.66
C LEU A 126 -2.00 -3.16 14.44
N ALA A 127 -1.68 -3.89 15.51
CA ALA A 127 -1.00 -5.19 15.43
C ALA A 127 -1.81 -6.21 14.62
N TYR A 128 -3.13 -6.22 14.76
CA TYR A 128 -4.01 -7.11 13.97
C TYR A 128 -4.10 -6.76 12.49
N ARG A 129 -3.59 -5.63 12.06
CA ARG A 129 -3.42 -5.30 10.63
C ARG A 129 -2.26 -6.05 10.00
N HIS A 130 -1.31 -6.55 10.80
CA HIS A 130 -0.22 -7.38 10.31
C HIS A 130 -0.78 -8.69 9.74
N PRO A 131 -0.36 -9.10 8.52
CA PRO A 131 -0.92 -10.29 7.85
C PRO A 131 -0.87 -11.57 8.72
N GLY A 132 0.22 -11.80 9.45
CA GLY A 132 0.35 -12.96 10.34
C GLY A 132 -0.64 -12.94 11.51
N ARG A 133 -0.82 -11.80 12.17
CA ARG A 133 -1.78 -11.64 13.27
C ARG A 133 -3.21 -11.74 12.77
N ARG A 134 -3.51 -11.12 11.64
CA ARG A 134 -4.81 -11.20 10.99
C ARG A 134 -5.18 -12.63 10.63
N LYS A 135 -4.26 -13.39 10.04
CA LYS A 135 -4.46 -14.79 9.68
C LYS A 135 -4.76 -15.65 10.91
N ALA A 136 -4.02 -15.46 12.01
CA ALA A 136 -4.26 -16.16 13.25
C ALA A 136 -5.66 -15.87 13.81
N LEU A 137 -6.11 -14.60 13.77
CA LEU A 137 -7.43 -14.20 14.21
C LEU A 137 -8.54 -14.80 13.34
N GLU A 138 -8.40 -14.79 12.04
CA GLU A 138 -9.35 -15.38 11.09
C GLU A 138 -9.45 -16.90 11.28
N THR A 139 -8.34 -17.58 11.57
CA THR A 139 -8.32 -19.02 11.81
C THR A 139 -9.01 -19.39 13.12
N ALA A 140 -8.90 -18.54 14.14
CA ALA A 140 -9.52 -18.76 15.45
C ALA A 140 -11.04 -18.46 15.46
N ALA A 141 -11.53 -17.71 14.49
CA ALA A 141 -12.94 -17.30 14.42
C ALA A 141 -13.90 -18.41 13.98
#